data_f727dd46dae3b2f2a54737dcded9deb5
#
_entry.id   f727dd46dae3b2f2a54737dcded9deb5
#
_cell.length_a   1.000
_cell.length_b   1.000
_cell.length_c   1.000
_cell.angle_alpha   90.00
_cell.angle_beta   90.00
_cell.angle_gamma   90.00
#
_symmetry.space_group_name_H-M   'P 1'
#
loop_
_entity.id
_entity.type
_entity.pdbx_description
1 polymer ?
#
loop_
_entity_poly.entity_id
_entity_poly.type
_entity_poly.pdbx_seq_one_letter_code
_entity_poly.pdbx_strand_id
1 'polypeptide(L)'
;MIELENIRGQVADIFDSDSWIKFVHEGLLPAYTSGEKAKNVVLAAISNHCSICRNINGCCFPKNNMPEYPLHPNCHCFLVDIAKPQMKAECQEEKFTKYIFSSKYETNGKKKLFSDWGYDKIDSRYLTEEFIGQAEEKYCEGEFELGLLNEYGQRISIIIELDCKDEKGKVKFLTGWMVYPNGNIKLTTPYGGTVK
;
A
#
# COMPACT_ATOMS: atom_id res chain seq x y z
N MET A 1 18.69 -5.01 -24.10
CA MET A 1 18.73 -3.80 -23.23
C MET A 1 17.52 -2.97 -23.63
N ILE A 2 16.55 -2.78 -22.73
CA ILE A 2 15.40 -1.92 -23.00
C ILE A 2 15.93 -0.49 -22.88
N GLU A 3 15.82 0.30 -23.94
CA GLU A 3 16.28 1.69 -23.90
C GLU A 3 15.34 2.48 -22.97
N LEU A 4 15.91 3.21 -22.01
CA LEU A 4 15.16 4.01 -21.04
C LEU A 4 14.22 5.02 -21.71
N GLU A 5 14.61 5.54 -22.88
CA GLU A 5 13.77 6.43 -23.68
C GLU A 5 12.50 5.73 -24.22
N ASN A 6 12.60 4.44 -24.55
CA ASN A 6 11.44 3.68 -24.99
C ASN A 6 10.45 3.44 -23.83
N ILE A 7 10.97 3.14 -22.64
CA ILE A 7 10.14 3.04 -21.43
C ILE A 7 9.51 4.40 -21.13
N ARG A 8 10.26 5.47 -21.20
CA ARG A 8 9.76 6.84 -20.96
C ARG A 8 8.60 7.19 -21.91
N GLY A 9 8.74 6.88 -23.19
CA GLY A 9 7.67 7.13 -24.17
C GLY A 9 6.39 6.33 -23.87
N GLN A 10 6.53 5.12 -23.33
CA GLN A 10 5.38 4.25 -23.02
C GLN A 10 4.71 4.58 -21.68
N VAL A 11 5.44 5.14 -20.73
CA VAL A 11 4.94 5.46 -19.38
C VAL A 11 4.80 6.96 -19.12
N ALA A 12 5.01 7.81 -20.12
CA ALA A 12 4.99 9.27 -19.99
C ALA A 12 3.68 9.82 -19.39
N ASP A 13 2.57 9.12 -19.64
CA ASP A 13 1.25 9.49 -19.11
C ASP A 13 1.01 8.99 -17.66
N ILE A 14 1.95 8.21 -17.10
CA ILE A 14 1.83 7.62 -15.76
C ILE A 14 2.31 8.60 -14.70
N PHE A 15 3.37 9.32 -15.01
CA PHE A 15 4.06 10.21 -14.08
C PHE A 15 4.18 11.61 -14.68
N ASP A 16 4.01 12.62 -13.84
CA ASP A 16 4.56 13.94 -14.15
C ASP A 16 6.09 13.84 -14.29
N SER A 17 6.72 14.88 -14.84
CA SER A 17 8.15 14.85 -15.14
C SER A 17 9.03 14.57 -13.91
N ASP A 18 8.66 15.12 -12.76
CA ASP A 18 9.45 14.97 -11.53
C ASP A 18 9.30 13.56 -10.95
N SER A 19 8.09 13.02 -10.95
CA SER A 19 7.82 11.63 -10.54
C SER A 19 8.52 10.64 -11.46
N TRP A 20 8.56 10.90 -12.77
CA TRP A 20 9.30 10.06 -13.72
C TRP A 20 10.81 10.09 -13.44
N ILE A 21 11.40 11.27 -13.26
CA ILE A 21 12.83 11.41 -12.96
C ILE A 21 13.17 10.64 -11.68
N LYS A 22 12.36 10.79 -10.64
CA LYS A 22 12.52 10.08 -9.38
C LYS A 22 12.42 8.58 -9.56
N PHE A 23 11.41 8.10 -10.30
CA PHE A 23 11.22 6.69 -10.62
C PHE A 23 12.43 6.10 -11.37
N VAL A 24 12.97 6.81 -12.37
CA VAL A 24 14.14 6.38 -13.12
C VAL A 24 15.38 6.32 -12.22
N HIS A 25 15.64 7.35 -11.44
CA HIS A 25 16.84 7.42 -10.61
C HIS A 25 16.82 6.49 -9.40
N GLU A 26 15.67 6.34 -8.76
CA GLU A 26 15.54 5.59 -7.51
C GLU A 26 15.06 4.14 -7.73
N GLY A 27 14.34 3.88 -8.79
CA GLY A 27 13.78 2.58 -9.12
C GLY A 27 14.47 1.85 -10.27
N LEU A 28 14.38 2.41 -11.48
CA LEU A 28 14.89 1.72 -12.68
C LEU A 28 16.40 1.67 -12.76
N LEU A 29 17.09 2.79 -12.58
CA LEU A 29 18.55 2.85 -12.74
C LEU A 29 19.29 1.88 -11.80
N PRO A 30 18.98 1.80 -10.51
CA PRO A 30 19.60 0.82 -9.63
C PRO A 30 19.33 -0.63 -10.05
N ALA A 31 18.16 -0.95 -10.59
CA ALA A 31 17.84 -2.28 -11.08
C ALA A 31 18.74 -2.69 -12.26
N TYR A 32 19.04 -1.77 -13.16
CA TYR A 32 19.90 -2.02 -14.32
C TYR A 32 21.40 -1.99 -14.00
N THR A 33 21.82 -1.22 -13.02
CA THR A 33 23.24 -1.02 -12.70
C THR A 33 23.79 -2.00 -11.67
N SER A 34 22.94 -2.49 -10.75
CA SER A 34 23.39 -3.40 -9.67
C SER A 34 23.49 -4.86 -10.09
N GLY A 35 22.85 -5.26 -11.18
CA GLY A 35 22.73 -6.67 -11.57
C GLY A 35 21.89 -7.52 -10.60
N GLU A 36 21.33 -6.92 -9.56
CA GLU A 36 20.45 -7.60 -8.62
C GLU A 36 19.09 -7.91 -9.27
N LYS A 37 18.57 -9.09 -8.97
CA LYS A 37 17.21 -9.43 -9.39
C LYS A 37 16.23 -8.50 -8.69
N ALA A 38 15.51 -7.72 -9.48
CA ALA A 38 14.46 -6.86 -8.95
C ALA A 38 13.39 -7.71 -8.23
N LYS A 39 13.08 -7.34 -7.00
CA LYS A 39 12.05 -8.01 -6.18
C LYS A 39 10.67 -7.42 -6.35
N ASN A 40 10.56 -6.30 -7.03
CA ASN A 40 9.34 -5.53 -7.17
C ASN A 40 9.02 -5.22 -8.62
N VAL A 41 7.75 -4.96 -8.90
CA VAL A 41 7.25 -4.57 -10.21
C VAL A 41 6.33 -3.37 -10.09
N VAL A 42 6.33 -2.53 -11.11
CA VAL A 42 5.33 -1.49 -11.32
C VAL A 42 4.42 -1.93 -12.46
N LEU A 43 3.12 -1.82 -12.25
CA LEU A 43 2.13 -1.96 -13.31
C LEU A 43 2.05 -0.67 -14.11
N ALA A 44 2.35 -0.74 -15.39
CA ALA A 44 2.32 0.39 -16.30
C ALA A 44 1.22 0.19 -17.35
N ALA A 45 0.25 1.12 -17.38
CA ALA A 45 -0.80 1.13 -18.37
C ALA A 45 -0.44 2.10 -19.52
N ILE A 46 -0.71 1.68 -20.77
CA ILE A 46 -0.60 2.56 -21.92
C ILE A 46 -1.79 3.53 -21.92
N SER A 47 -1.59 4.76 -22.41
CA SER A 47 -2.64 5.76 -22.55
C SER A 47 -3.86 5.22 -23.31
N ASN A 48 -5.06 5.60 -22.87
CA ASN A 48 -6.36 5.19 -23.39
C ASN A 48 -6.85 3.78 -23.00
N HIS A 49 -6.34 3.21 -21.93
CA HIS A 49 -6.82 1.93 -21.42
C HIS A 49 -8.10 2.01 -20.58
N CYS A 50 -8.66 0.81 -20.35
CA CYS A 50 -9.86 0.62 -19.53
C CYS A 50 -9.68 1.21 -18.12
N SER A 51 -10.78 1.45 -17.43
CA SER A 51 -10.78 2.01 -16.06
C SER A 51 -9.96 1.18 -15.07
N ILE A 52 -9.98 -0.15 -15.19
CA ILE A 52 -9.21 -1.06 -14.33
C ILE A 52 -7.71 -0.75 -14.43
N CYS A 53 -7.17 -0.77 -15.66
CA CYS A 53 -5.75 -0.51 -15.89
C CYS A 53 -5.33 0.89 -15.45
N ARG A 54 -6.20 1.87 -15.67
CA ARG A 54 -5.94 3.25 -15.24
C ARG A 54 -5.80 3.38 -13.73
N ASN A 55 -6.63 2.67 -12.97
CA ASN A 55 -6.67 2.77 -11.51
C ASN A 55 -5.50 2.06 -10.81
N ILE A 56 -4.80 1.17 -11.50
CA ILE A 56 -3.63 0.47 -10.96
C ILE A 56 -2.32 0.95 -11.59
N ASN A 57 -2.43 1.88 -12.55
CA ASN A 57 -1.29 2.41 -13.26
C ASN A 57 -0.29 3.09 -12.31
N GLY A 58 0.98 2.72 -12.39
CA GLY A 58 2.03 3.23 -11.51
C GLY A 58 2.06 2.62 -10.11
N CYS A 59 1.13 1.72 -9.76
CA CYS A 59 1.18 1.01 -8.49
C CYS A 59 2.35 0.01 -8.49
N CYS A 60 3.07 -0.03 -7.37
CA CYS A 60 4.22 -0.89 -7.18
C CYS A 60 3.89 -2.02 -6.23
N PHE A 61 4.21 -3.24 -6.61
CA PHE A 61 3.97 -4.45 -5.81
C PHE A 61 5.24 -5.28 -5.64
N PRO A 62 5.41 -6.00 -4.52
CA PRO A 62 6.39 -7.08 -4.46
C PRO A 62 6.00 -8.22 -5.41
N LYS A 63 6.98 -8.84 -6.09
CA LYS A 63 6.73 -9.90 -7.09
C LYS A 63 6.08 -11.15 -6.51
N ASN A 64 6.29 -11.41 -5.24
CA ASN A 64 5.71 -12.55 -4.54
C ASN A 64 4.22 -12.34 -4.18
N ASN A 65 3.73 -11.10 -4.25
CA ASN A 65 2.33 -10.79 -3.97
C ASN A 65 1.87 -9.58 -4.78
N MET A 66 1.34 -9.83 -5.96
CA MET A 66 0.85 -8.82 -6.89
C MET A 66 -0.48 -9.27 -7.50
N PRO A 67 -1.31 -8.34 -8.01
CA PRO A 67 -2.51 -8.71 -8.76
C PRO A 67 -2.20 -9.66 -9.91
N GLU A 68 -3.15 -10.56 -10.20
CA GLU A 68 -3.03 -11.48 -11.33
C GLU A 68 -2.82 -10.70 -12.64
N TYR A 69 -1.83 -11.12 -13.40
CA TYR A 69 -1.45 -10.48 -14.64
C TYR A 69 -1.51 -11.48 -15.79
N PRO A 70 -2.15 -11.13 -16.94
CA PRO A 70 -2.79 -9.85 -17.29
C PRO A 70 -4.08 -9.59 -16.49
N LEU A 71 -4.35 -8.30 -16.17
CA LEU A 71 -5.47 -7.88 -15.31
C LEU A 71 -6.87 -8.24 -15.85
N HIS A 72 -6.96 -8.45 -17.15
CA HIS A 72 -8.19 -8.83 -17.87
C HIS A 72 -7.84 -9.33 -19.28
N PRO A 73 -8.75 -10.01 -19.99
CA PRO A 73 -8.55 -10.38 -21.37
C PRO A 73 -8.23 -9.15 -22.25
N ASN A 74 -7.29 -9.30 -23.18
CA ASN A 74 -6.78 -8.22 -24.04
C ASN A 74 -6.16 -7.04 -23.26
N CYS A 75 -5.57 -7.29 -22.10
CA CYS A 75 -4.81 -6.29 -21.37
C CYS A 75 -3.50 -5.98 -22.11
N HIS A 76 -3.24 -4.68 -22.34
CA HIS A 76 -2.00 -4.19 -22.97
C HIS A 76 -1.06 -3.50 -21.98
N CYS A 77 -1.34 -3.60 -20.68
CA CYS A 77 -0.41 -3.14 -19.64
C CYS A 77 0.86 -3.97 -19.69
N PHE A 78 1.91 -3.47 -19.08
CA PHE A 78 3.16 -4.21 -18.92
C PHE A 78 3.71 -4.04 -17.51
N LEU A 79 4.61 -4.94 -17.12
CA LEU A 79 5.29 -4.91 -15.84
C LEU A 79 6.68 -4.35 -16.02
N VAL A 80 7.07 -3.43 -15.14
CA VAL A 80 8.41 -2.85 -15.10
C VAL A 80 9.08 -3.29 -13.80
N ASP A 81 10.18 -3.98 -13.93
CA ASP A 81 10.99 -4.43 -12.79
C ASP A 81 11.69 -3.25 -12.11
N ILE A 82 11.60 -3.17 -10.79
CA ILE A 82 12.26 -2.14 -9.99
C ILE A 82 13.02 -2.77 -8.80
N ALA A 83 14.24 -2.26 -8.54
CA ALA A 83 15.08 -2.78 -7.45
C ALA A 83 14.65 -2.27 -6.08
N LYS A 84 14.32 -1.00 -5.96
CA LYS A 84 13.96 -0.34 -4.71
C LYS A 84 12.73 0.52 -4.90
N PRO A 85 11.54 -0.03 -4.65
CA PRO A 85 10.34 0.80 -4.64
C PRO A 85 10.38 1.74 -3.44
N GLN A 86 9.94 2.96 -3.63
CA GLN A 86 9.62 3.85 -2.52
C GLN A 86 8.25 3.49 -1.98
N MET A 87 8.20 2.45 -1.15
CA MET A 87 6.96 2.08 -0.49
C MET A 87 6.82 2.88 0.79
N LYS A 88 5.73 3.63 0.91
CA LYS A 88 5.39 4.43 2.08
C LYS A 88 3.97 4.15 2.50
N ALA A 89 3.78 3.95 3.79
CA ALA A 89 2.45 3.88 4.39
C ALA A 89 2.02 5.26 4.90
N GLU A 90 0.79 5.61 4.64
CA GLU A 90 0.17 6.83 5.16
C GLU A 90 -0.99 6.46 6.09
N CYS A 91 -0.90 6.92 7.32
CA CYS A 91 -1.95 6.85 8.31
C CYS A 91 -2.10 8.23 8.96
N GLN A 92 -3.27 8.84 8.84
CA GLN A 92 -3.52 10.13 9.47
C GLN A 92 -3.92 9.91 10.94
N GLU A 93 -3.25 10.59 11.88
CA GLU A 93 -3.56 10.52 13.31
C GLU A 93 -5.03 10.88 13.61
N GLU A 94 -5.64 11.72 12.77
CA GLU A 94 -7.05 12.07 12.85
C GLU A 94 -7.99 10.86 12.72
N LYS A 95 -7.56 9.77 12.11
CA LYS A 95 -8.34 8.53 12.06
C LYS A 95 -8.54 7.94 13.47
N PHE A 96 -7.58 8.12 14.34
CA PHE A 96 -7.69 7.71 15.73
C PHE A 96 -8.39 8.79 16.56
N THR A 97 -7.89 10.02 16.54
CA THR A 97 -8.37 11.11 17.42
C THR A 97 -9.79 11.58 17.12
N LYS A 98 -10.17 11.66 15.83
CA LYS A 98 -11.44 12.24 15.37
C LYS A 98 -12.47 11.20 14.94
N TYR A 99 -12.05 9.95 14.68
CA TYR A 99 -12.95 8.91 14.20
C TYR A 99 -13.07 7.74 15.18
N ILE A 100 -11.97 7.05 15.50
CA ILE A 100 -12.02 5.85 16.37
C ILE A 100 -12.39 6.20 17.81
N PHE A 101 -11.67 7.15 18.40
CA PHE A 101 -11.87 7.55 19.78
C PHE A 101 -12.84 8.75 19.95
N SER A 102 -13.57 9.09 18.90
CA SER A 102 -14.57 10.16 18.97
C SER A 102 -15.88 9.64 19.56
N SER A 103 -16.44 10.40 20.52
CA SER A 103 -17.76 10.13 21.07
C SER A 103 -18.89 10.16 20.01
N LYS A 104 -18.69 10.91 18.93
CA LYS A 104 -19.67 11.00 17.83
C LYS A 104 -19.92 9.66 17.12
N TYR A 105 -18.97 8.73 17.18
CA TYR A 105 -19.01 7.44 16.48
C TYR A 105 -19.00 6.24 17.43
N GLU A 106 -19.39 6.41 18.68
CA GLU A 106 -19.42 5.34 19.71
C GLU A 106 -20.22 4.11 19.28
N THR A 107 -21.26 4.31 18.47
CA THR A 107 -22.12 3.23 17.96
C THR A 107 -21.42 2.29 16.96
N ASN A 108 -20.25 2.66 16.43
CA ASN A 108 -19.55 1.86 15.42
C ASN A 108 -18.76 0.66 15.99
N GLY A 109 -18.72 0.50 17.30
CA GLY A 109 -17.94 -0.57 17.95
C GLY A 109 -16.41 -0.45 17.79
N LYS A 110 -15.91 0.48 16.96
CA LYS A 110 -14.49 0.61 16.66
C LYS A 110 -13.66 1.09 17.84
N LYS A 111 -14.20 2.00 18.64
CA LYS A 111 -13.56 2.43 19.90
C LYS A 111 -13.35 1.24 20.82
N LYS A 112 -14.37 0.40 20.96
CA LYS A 112 -14.32 -0.80 21.82
C LYS A 112 -13.20 -1.74 21.42
N LEU A 113 -12.94 -1.89 20.10
CA LEU A 113 -11.86 -2.76 19.61
C LEU A 113 -10.48 -2.38 20.17
N PHE A 114 -10.21 -1.10 20.31
CA PHE A 114 -8.94 -0.60 20.86
C PHE A 114 -8.97 -0.52 22.39
N SER A 115 -10.10 -0.06 22.97
CA SER A 115 -10.21 0.10 24.41
C SER A 115 -10.25 -1.23 25.18
N ASP A 116 -10.73 -2.30 24.57
CA ASP A 116 -10.67 -3.65 25.17
C ASP A 116 -9.23 -4.14 25.39
N TRP A 117 -8.26 -3.51 24.71
CA TRP A 117 -6.81 -3.79 24.83
C TRP A 117 -6.03 -2.67 25.49
N GLY A 118 -6.73 -1.77 26.18
CA GLY A 118 -6.14 -0.71 26.97
C GLY A 118 -5.72 0.54 26.19
N TYR A 119 -6.06 0.66 24.91
CA TYR A 119 -5.76 1.83 24.11
C TYR A 119 -6.87 2.86 24.15
N ASP A 120 -6.49 4.14 24.21
CA ASP A 120 -7.40 5.27 24.16
C ASP A 120 -6.88 6.42 23.28
N LYS A 121 -7.54 7.58 23.34
CA LYS A 121 -7.23 8.73 22.49
C LYS A 121 -5.80 9.26 22.68
N ILE A 122 -5.20 9.11 23.87
CA ILE A 122 -3.83 9.59 24.14
C ILE A 122 -2.79 8.79 23.36
N ASP A 123 -3.13 7.56 22.99
CA ASP A 123 -2.27 6.66 22.22
C ASP A 123 -2.30 6.89 20.72
N SER A 124 -3.08 7.85 20.23
CA SER A 124 -3.32 8.03 18.79
C SER A 124 -2.04 8.18 17.98
N ARG A 125 -1.05 8.88 18.50
CA ARG A 125 0.25 9.05 17.86
C ARG A 125 1.02 7.72 17.80
N TYR A 126 1.11 7.02 18.92
CA TYR A 126 1.74 5.69 18.99
C TYR A 126 1.09 4.70 18.00
N LEU A 127 -0.24 4.63 18.00
CA LEU A 127 -0.98 3.79 17.08
C LEU A 127 -0.71 4.16 15.61
N THR A 128 -0.59 5.45 15.32
CA THR A 128 -0.27 5.91 13.96
C THR A 128 1.13 5.44 13.54
N GLU A 129 2.12 5.61 14.40
CA GLU A 129 3.51 5.21 14.14
C GLU A 129 3.63 3.69 13.97
N GLU A 130 3.00 2.89 14.82
CA GLU A 130 2.95 1.42 14.72
C GLU A 130 2.27 0.95 13.44
N PHE A 131 1.13 1.55 13.07
CA PHE A 131 0.42 1.19 11.84
C PHE A 131 1.25 1.50 10.59
N ILE A 132 1.94 2.64 10.56
CA ILE A 132 2.82 3.01 9.45
C ILE A 132 3.98 2.04 9.36
N GLY A 133 4.73 1.85 10.45
CA GLY A 133 5.95 1.03 10.44
C GLY A 133 5.68 -0.41 10.03
N GLN A 134 4.69 -1.07 10.66
CA GLN A 134 4.36 -2.44 10.34
C GLN A 134 3.75 -2.58 8.94
N ALA A 135 2.96 -1.61 8.47
CA ALA A 135 2.38 -1.67 7.14
C ALA A 135 3.45 -1.52 6.05
N GLU A 136 4.45 -0.65 6.23
CA GLU A 136 5.57 -0.52 5.30
C GLU A 136 6.39 -1.81 5.21
N GLU A 137 6.77 -2.38 6.36
CA GLU A 137 7.52 -3.62 6.43
C GLU A 137 6.78 -4.76 5.74
N LYS A 138 5.55 -5.03 6.17
CA LYS A 138 4.73 -6.12 5.65
C LYS A 138 4.39 -5.95 4.17
N TYR A 139 4.14 -4.73 3.73
CA TYR A 139 3.91 -4.47 2.32
C TYR A 139 5.14 -4.76 1.46
N CYS A 140 6.33 -4.34 1.90
CA CYS A 140 7.58 -4.63 1.21
C CYS A 140 7.89 -6.14 1.12
N GLU A 141 7.50 -6.90 2.13
CA GLU A 141 7.70 -8.36 2.20
C GLU A 141 6.63 -9.15 1.45
N GLY A 142 5.53 -8.50 1.07
CA GLY A 142 4.38 -9.14 0.44
C GLY A 142 3.46 -9.83 1.45
N GLU A 143 3.51 -9.46 2.72
CA GLU A 143 2.69 -10.00 3.80
C GLU A 143 1.35 -9.26 3.92
N PHE A 144 0.53 -9.35 2.90
CA PHE A 144 -0.81 -8.78 2.85
C PHE A 144 -1.74 -9.64 2.01
N GLU A 145 -3.03 -9.46 2.19
CA GLU A 145 -4.04 -10.08 1.33
C GLU A 145 -4.50 -9.08 0.27
N LEU A 146 -4.50 -9.53 -0.99
CA LEU A 146 -5.08 -8.78 -2.09
C LEU A 146 -6.60 -8.79 -1.98
N GLY A 147 -7.19 -7.59 -1.94
CA GLY A 147 -8.63 -7.38 -2.02
C GLY A 147 -9.07 -7.08 -3.44
N LEU A 148 -10.25 -6.49 -3.55
CA LEU A 148 -10.81 -6.11 -4.86
C LEU A 148 -10.04 -4.96 -5.49
N LEU A 149 -9.73 -5.09 -6.77
CA LEU A 149 -9.38 -3.99 -7.65
C LEU A 149 -10.67 -3.34 -8.16
N ASN A 150 -10.85 -2.07 -7.89
CA ASN A 150 -12.03 -1.32 -8.27
C ASN A 150 -11.69 0.06 -8.85
N GLU A 151 -12.69 0.91 -9.03
CA GLU A 151 -12.54 2.27 -9.55
C GLU A 151 -11.66 3.20 -8.70
N TYR A 152 -11.40 2.85 -7.44
CA TYR A 152 -10.55 3.62 -6.52
C TYR A 152 -9.12 3.08 -6.42
N GLY A 153 -8.82 1.93 -7.04
CA GLY A 153 -7.52 1.27 -7.02
C GLY A 153 -7.54 -0.13 -6.42
N GLN A 154 -6.35 -0.66 -6.12
CA GLN A 154 -6.17 -1.97 -5.51
C GLN A 154 -6.29 -1.86 -3.99
N ARG A 155 -7.26 -2.59 -3.43
CA ARG A 155 -7.38 -2.75 -1.98
C ARG A 155 -6.50 -3.90 -1.50
N ILE A 156 -5.93 -3.73 -0.32
CA ILE A 156 -5.19 -4.77 0.39
C ILE A 156 -5.58 -4.79 1.86
N SER A 157 -5.37 -5.92 2.50
CA SER A 157 -5.53 -6.07 3.95
C SER A 157 -4.21 -6.47 4.58
N ILE A 158 -3.82 -5.76 5.65
CA ILE A 158 -2.60 -6.02 6.42
C ILE A 158 -2.98 -6.28 7.87
N ILE A 159 -2.35 -7.29 8.48
CA ILE A 159 -2.51 -7.56 9.91
C ILE A 159 -1.48 -6.73 10.67
N ILE A 160 -1.95 -5.83 11.54
CA ILE A 160 -1.12 -5.06 12.47
C ILE A 160 -1.19 -5.70 13.85
N GLU A 161 -0.04 -5.94 14.47
CA GLU A 161 0.08 -6.52 15.80
C GLU A 161 0.43 -5.45 16.82
N LEU A 162 -0.34 -5.35 17.90
CA LEU A 162 -0.07 -4.42 18.98
C LEU A 162 0.06 -5.19 20.32
N ASP A 163 0.93 -4.70 21.18
CA ASP A 163 1.03 -5.22 22.54
C ASP A 163 -0.19 -4.79 23.37
N CYS A 164 -0.74 -5.71 24.14
CA CYS A 164 -1.84 -5.39 25.04
C CYS A 164 -1.30 -4.64 26.26
N LYS A 165 -1.85 -3.48 26.58
CA LYS A 165 -1.38 -2.67 27.72
C LYS A 165 -1.64 -3.30 29.09
N ASP A 166 -2.51 -4.28 29.15
CA ASP A 166 -2.89 -4.99 30.37
C ASP A 166 -2.18 -6.35 30.55
N GLU A 167 -1.03 -6.54 29.89
CA GLU A 167 -0.17 -7.72 29.98
C GLU A 167 -0.75 -9.02 29.40
N LYS A 168 -1.83 -8.94 28.61
CA LYS A 168 -2.47 -10.12 28.01
C LYS A 168 -1.83 -10.61 26.69
N GLY A 169 -0.64 -10.10 26.35
CA GLY A 169 0.04 -10.50 25.12
C GLY A 169 -0.22 -9.55 23.95
N LYS A 170 -0.29 -10.09 22.72
CA LYS A 170 -0.47 -9.30 21.50
C LYS A 170 -1.87 -9.44 20.94
N VAL A 171 -2.37 -8.37 20.39
CA VAL A 171 -3.62 -8.34 19.62
C VAL A 171 -3.33 -8.08 18.14
N LYS A 172 -4.05 -8.76 17.27
CA LYS A 172 -3.93 -8.63 15.82
C LYS A 172 -5.13 -7.90 15.25
N PHE A 173 -4.88 -6.81 14.55
CA PHE A 173 -5.90 -6.02 13.87
C PHE A 173 -5.81 -6.23 12.37
N LEU A 174 -6.90 -6.67 11.74
CA LEU A 174 -7.01 -6.65 10.29
C LEU A 174 -7.28 -5.23 9.83
N THR A 175 -6.39 -4.66 9.03
CA THR A 175 -6.47 -3.28 8.56
C THR A 175 -6.61 -3.21 7.05
N GLY A 176 -7.45 -2.30 6.56
CA GLY A 176 -7.67 -2.11 5.13
C GLY A 176 -6.88 -0.92 4.59
N TRP A 177 -6.16 -1.16 3.51
CA TRP A 177 -5.33 -0.17 2.83
C TRP A 177 -5.70 -0.05 1.36
N MET A 178 -5.35 1.06 0.76
CA MET A 178 -5.45 1.29 -0.68
C MET A 178 -4.05 1.53 -1.24
N VAL A 179 -3.72 0.82 -2.31
CA VAL A 179 -2.46 1.00 -3.02
C VAL A 179 -2.60 2.17 -4.00
N TYR A 180 -1.65 3.07 -3.96
CA TYR A 180 -1.55 4.24 -4.82
C TYR A 180 -0.30 4.17 -5.69
N PRO A 181 -0.22 4.95 -6.78
CA PRO A 181 1.00 5.08 -7.57
C PRO A 181 2.22 5.45 -6.72
N ASN A 182 3.41 5.15 -7.23
CA ASN A 182 4.70 5.42 -6.57
C ASN A 182 4.94 4.62 -5.27
N GLY A 183 4.26 3.48 -5.08
CA GLY A 183 4.47 2.62 -3.93
C GLY A 183 3.85 3.14 -2.62
N ASN A 184 2.97 4.12 -2.69
CA ASN A 184 2.26 4.59 -1.51
C ASN A 184 1.09 3.68 -1.18
N ILE A 185 0.92 3.34 0.10
CA ILE A 185 -0.30 2.72 0.62
C ILE A 185 -0.93 3.62 1.67
N LYS A 186 -2.25 3.75 1.64
CA LYS A 186 -2.98 4.61 2.60
C LYS A 186 -3.98 3.80 3.38
N LEU A 187 -3.97 3.98 4.71
CA LEU A 187 -4.97 3.37 5.58
C LEU A 187 -6.37 3.87 5.21
N THR A 188 -7.23 2.98 4.79
CA THR A 188 -8.65 3.30 4.50
C THR A 188 -9.48 3.13 5.75
N THR A 189 -9.28 2.03 6.48
CA THR A 189 -9.95 1.80 7.75
C THR A 189 -9.08 0.93 8.64
N PRO A 190 -8.87 1.30 9.90
CA PRO A 190 -8.40 0.37 10.92
C PRO A 190 -9.55 -0.61 11.17
N TYR A 191 -9.57 -1.66 10.41
CA TYR A 191 -10.68 -2.61 10.36
C TYR A 191 -10.77 -3.37 11.68
N GLY A 192 -11.98 -3.62 12.14
CA GLY A 192 -12.19 -4.31 13.38
C GLY A 192 -12.24 -5.80 13.23
N GLY A 193 -11.44 -6.45 13.97
CA GLY A 193 -11.48 -7.87 14.22
C GLY A 193 -10.16 -8.29 14.80
N THR A 194 -10.19 -8.90 15.98
CA THR A 194 -9.07 -9.69 16.47
C THR A 194 -8.98 -10.95 15.60
N VAL A 195 -7.89 -11.09 14.88
CA VAL A 195 -7.55 -12.35 14.23
C VAL A 195 -6.99 -13.25 15.33
N LYS A 196 -7.64 -14.39 15.56
CA LYS A 196 -7.16 -15.40 16.51
C LYS A 196 -5.95 -16.14 15.96
#